data_93fafdc8e4737e9177af32c2c3fa0eb5
#
_entry.id   93fafdc8e4737e9177af32c2c3fa0eb5
#
_cell.length_a   1.000
_cell.length_b   1.000
_cell.length_c   1.000
_cell.angle_alpha   90.00
_cell.angle_beta   90.00
_cell.angle_gamma   90.00
#
_symmetry.space_group_name_H-M   'P 1'
#
loop_
_entity.id
_entity.type
_entity.pdbx_description
1 polymer ?
#
loop_
_entity_poly.entity_id
_entity_poly.type
_entity_poly.pdbx_seq_one_letter_code
_entity_poly.pdbx_strand_id
1 'polypeptide(L)'
;MDFTWTAEQQQIRDSVLKLCARFDDSYWLEHDANHEFPEDFCRALADDGWVGVAVPEEYGGSGLGTTEAAIVVQAISESGAANSGVSAVAIGLFGLKPLLVYGSEEQKQA
;
A
#
# COMPACT_ATOMS: atom_id res chain seq x y z
N MET A 1 -24.64 13.64 -1.18
CA MET A 1 -23.22 13.26 -1.19
C MET A 1 -23.13 11.75 -1.33
N ASP A 2 -22.39 11.28 -2.31
CA ASP A 2 -22.27 9.85 -2.59
C ASP A 2 -20.96 9.33 -2.01
N PHE A 3 -21.05 8.37 -1.08
CA PHE A 3 -19.90 7.72 -0.46
C PHE A 3 -19.57 6.36 -1.09
N THR A 4 -20.24 5.99 -2.18
CA THR A 4 -19.93 4.73 -2.86
C THR A 4 -18.61 4.87 -3.64
N TRP A 5 -17.91 3.76 -3.78
CA TRP A 5 -16.69 3.73 -4.56
C TRP A 5 -17.01 3.56 -6.04
N THR A 6 -16.14 4.12 -6.88
CA THR A 6 -16.21 3.87 -8.33
C THR A 6 -15.88 2.42 -8.62
N ALA A 7 -16.20 1.97 -9.84
CA ALA A 7 -15.84 0.60 -10.27
C ALA A 7 -14.33 0.37 -10.20
N GLU A 8 -13.54 1.37 -10.58
CA GLU A 8 -12.08 1.29 -10.51
C GLU A 8 -11.59 1.18 -9.06
N GLN A 9 -12.15 1.99 -8.16
CA GLN A 9 -11.80 1.95 -6.74
C GLN A 9 -12.17 0.62 -6.10
N GLN A 10 -13.33 0.05 -6.45
CA GLN A 10 -13.74 -1.27 -5.98
C GLN A 10 -12.78 -2.35 -6.48
N GLN A 11 -12.32 -2.24 -7.71
CA GLN A 11 -11.34 -3.16 -8.29
C GLN A 11 -10.00 -3.10 -7.56
N ILE A 12 -9.55 -1.92 -7.18
CA ILE A 12 -8.33 -1.74 -6.38
C ILE A 12 -8.48 -2.47 -5.04
N ARG A 13 -9.61 -2.24 -4.35
CA ARG A 13 -9.89 -2.90 -3.07
C ARG A 13 -9.86 -4.42 -3.21
N ASP A 14 -10.56 -4.96 -4.19
CA ASP A 14 -10.65 -6.40 -4.41
C ASP A 14 -9.28 -7.01 -4.72
N SER A 15 -8.47 -6.32 -5.51
CA SER A 15 -7.12 -6.78 -5.86
C SER A 15 -6.20 -6.81 -4.63
N VAL A 16 -6.27 -5.79 -3.79
CA VAL A 16 -5.45 -5.73 -2.56
C VAL A 16 -5.90 -6.80 -1.57
N LEU A 17 -7.21 -7.00 -1.40
CA LEU A 17 -7.73 -8.06 -0.53
C LEU A 17 -7.30 -9.44 -1.02
N LYS A 18 -7.31 -9.66 -2.31
CA LYS A 18 -6.85 -10.91 -2.92
C LYS A 18 -5.37 -11.17 -2.64
N LEU A 19 -4.54 -10.12 -2.74
CA LEU A 19 -3.12 -10.21 -2.39
C LEU A 19 -2.97 -10.54 -0.90
N CYS A 20 -3.68 -9.85 -0.03
CA CYS A 20 -3.62 -10.05 1.42
C CYS A 20 -4.02 -11.48 1.81
N ALA A 21 -4.92 -12.12 1.06
CA ALA A 21 -5.35 -13.49 1.33
C ALA A 21 -4.23 -14.53 1.19
N ARG A 22 -3.13 -14.19 0.52
CA ARG A 22 -1.94 -15.05 0.43
C ARG A 22 -1.13 -15.08 1.72
N PHE A 23 -1.40 -14.15 2.64
CA PHE A 23 -0.70 -14.02 3.92
C PHE A 23 -1.71 -14.23 5.03
N ASP A 24 -1.82 -15.48 5.49
CA ASP A 24 -2.83 -15.89 6.47
C ASP A 24 -2.46 -15.47 7.90
N ASP A 25 -3.32 -15.80 8.83
CA ASP A 25 -3.12 -15.45 10.23
C ASP A 25 -1.84 -16.08 10.80
N SER A 26 -1.46 -17.27 10.32
CA SER A 26 -0.21 -17.92 10.74
C SER A 26 1.01 -17.11 10.39
N TYR A 27 1.02 -16.50 9.20
CA TYR A 27 2.11 -15.62 8.76
C TYR A 27 2.28 -14.44 9.72
N TRP A 28 1.18 -13.76 10.04
CA TRP A 28 1.22 -12.58 10.91
C TRP A 28 1.56 -12.93 12.35
N LEU A 29 1.00 -14.01 12.87
CA LEU A 29 1.29 -14.49 14.23
C LEU A 29 2.76 -14.86 14.39
N GLU A 30 3.33 -15.56 13.41
CA GLU A 30 4.72 -15.99 13.44
C GLU A 30 5.67 -14.78 13.38
N HIS A 31 5.41 -13.83 12.49
CA HIS A 31 6.22 -12.63 12.37
C HIS A 31 6.15 -11.77 13.64
N ASP A 32 4.98 -11.65 14.23
CA ASP A 32 4.81 -10.91 15.47
C ASP A 32 5.54 -11.59 16.63
N ALA A 33 5.42 -12.91 16.77
CA ALA A 33 6.08 -13.67 17.83
C ALA A 33 7.59 -13.60 17.73
N ASN A 34 8.14 -13.58 16.53
CA ASN A 34 9.59 -13.56 16.27
C ASN A 34 10.16 -12.15 16.10
N HIS A 35 9.32 -11.12 16.21
CA HIS A 35 9.71 -9.71 15.99
C HIS A 35 10.33 -9.49 14.60
N GLU A 36 9.77 -10.14 13.59
CA GLU A 36 10.27 -10.07 12.22
C GLU A 36 9.48 -9.08 11.38
N PHE A 37 10.17 -8.31 10.54
CA PHE A 37 9.53 -7.44 9.57
C PHE A 37 8.87 -8.27 8.46
N PRO A 38 7.65 -7.94 8.00
CA PRO A 38 6.94 -8.72 6.98
C PRO A 38 7.45 -8.44 5.57
N GLU A 39 8.68 -8.84 5.26
CA GLU A 39 9.34 -8.53 3.98
C GLU A 39 8.61 -9.10 2.78
N ASP A 40 8.15 -10.35 2.86
CA ASP A 40 7.47 -11.00 1.74
C ASP A 40 6.16 -10.30 1.39
N PHE A 41 5.42 -9.87 2.41
CA PHE A 41 4.19 -9.10 2.24
C PHE A 41 4.49 -7.74 1.56
N CYS A 42 5.47 -7.01 2.05
CA CYS A 42 5.87 -5.73 1.50
C CYS A 42 6.36 -5.86 0.07
N ARG A 43 7.12 -6.90 -0.22
CA ARG A 43 7.61 -7.18 -1.58
C ARG A 43 6.45 -7.50 -2.52
N ALA A 44 5.48 -8.30 -2.08
CA ALA A 44 4.30 -8.62 -2.88
C ALA A 44 3.50 -7.36 -3.24
N LEU A 45 3.30 -6.46 -2.28
CA LEU A 45 2.64 -5.18 -2.53
C LEU A 45 3.42 -4.32 -3.52
N ALA A 46 4.74 -4.25 -3.35
CA ALA A 46 5.60 -3.46 -4.24
C ALA A 46 5.60 -4.02 -5.65
N ASP A 47 5.68 -5.33 -5.81
CA ASP A 47 5.68 -5.99 -7.12
C ASP A 47 4.38 -5.77 -7.88
N ASP A 48 3.26 -5.69 -7.18
CA ASP A 48 1.96 -5.39 -7.77
C ASP A 48 1.72 -3.88 -7.96
N GLY A 49 2.66 -3.03 -7.56
CA GLY A 49 2.60 -1.59 -7.75
C GLY A 49 1.81 -0.81 -6.70
N TRP A 50 1.35 -1.45 -5.64
CA TRP A 50 0.50 -0.77 -4.65
C TRP A 50 1.23 0.26 -3.79
N VAL A 51 2.53 0.06 -3.55
CA VAL A 51 3.33 1.04 -2.78
C VAL A 51 3.46 2.36 -3.54
N GLY A 52 3.52 2.30 -4.86
CA GLY A 52 3.63 3.48 -5.71
C GLY A 52 2.29 4.00 -6.25
N VAL A 53 1.16 3.62 -5.65
CA VAL A 53 -0.17 3.92 -6.20
C VAL A 53 -0.41 5.44 -6.38
N ALA A 54 0.08 6.26 -5.47
CA ALA A 54 -0.07 7.72 -5.50
C ALA A 54 1.17 8.45 -6.03
N VAL A 55 2.18 7.72 -6.50
CA VAL A 55 3.38 8.31 -7.11
C VAL A 55 3.07 8.58 -8.59
N PRO A 56 3.46 9.75 -9.15
CA PRO A 56 3.25 10.03 -10.57
C PRO A 56 3.89 8.98 -11.48
N GLU A 57 3.27 8.76 -12.63
CA GLU A 57 3.77 7.77 -13.61
C GLU A 57 5.19 8.08 -14.07
N GLU A 58 5.57 9.35 -14.17
CA GLU A 58 6.91 9.78 -14.56
C GLU A 58 8.01 9.30 -13.61
N TYR A 59 7.64 8.95 -12.37
CA TYR A 59 8.56 8.41 -11.36
C TYR A 59 8.33 6.92 -11.10
N GLY A 60 7.60 6.25 -11.98
CA GLY A 60 7.38 4.81 -11.90
C GLY A 60 6.15 4.40 -11.11
N GLY A 61 5.31 5.34 -10.70
CA GLY A 61 4.09 5.06 -9.96
C GLY A 61 2.87 4.89 -10.87
N SER A 62 1.71 4.70 -10.25
CA SER A 62 0.44 4.52 -10.97
C SER A 62 -0.31 5.82 -11.25
N GLY A 63 0.14 6.92 -10.67
CA GLY A 63 -0.46 8.24 -10.92
C GLY A 63 -1.85 8.44 -10.34
N LEU A 64 -2.26 7.61 -9.40
CA LEU A 64 -3.56 7.73 -8.72
C LEU A 64 -3.46 8.70 -7.55
N GLY A 65 -4.55 8.90 -6.83
CA GLY A 65 -4.62 9.91 -5.79
C GLY A 65 -4.53 9.36 -4.38
N THR A 66 -4.65 10.28 -3.41
CA THR A 66 -4.66 9.95 -1.99
C THR A 66 -5.85 9.07 -1.61
N THR A 67 -7.01 9.24 -2.27
CA THR A 67 -8.19 8.39 -2.04
C THR A 67 -7.87 6.92 -2.34
N GLU A 68 -7.21 6.66 -3.46
CA GLU A 68 -6.83 5.30 -3.86
C GLU A 68 -5.78 4.72 -2.90
N ALA A 69 -4.82 5.53 -2.46
CA ALA A 69 -3.86 5.11 -1.44
C ALA A 69 -4.57 4.74 -0.13
N ALA A 70 -5.59 5.51 0.27
CA ALA A 70 -6.39 5.23 1.45
C ALA A 70 -7.17 3.92 1.31
N ILE A 71 -7.69 3.62 0.13
CA ILE A 71 -8.39 2.35 -0.15
C ILE A 71 -7.44 1.17 0.02
N VAL A 72 -6.21 1.28 -0.47
CA VAL A 72 -5.18 0.24 -0.29
C VAL A 72 -4.94 -0.01 1.21
N VAL A 73 -4.72 1.04 1.97
CA VAL A 73 -4.48 0.93 3.42
C VAL A 73 -5.70 0.34 4.14
N GLN A 74 -6.90 0.77 3.79
CA GLN A 74 -8.13 0.24 4.38
C GLN A 74 -8.28 -1.25 4.09
N ALA A 75 -8.04 -1.68 2.87
CA ALA A 75 -8.12 -3.10 2.50
C ALA A 75 -7.11 -3.94 3.29
N ILE A 76 -5.88 -3.44 3.45
CA ILE A 76 -4.87 -4.13 4.27
C ILE A 76 -5.34 -4.23 5.72
N SER A 77 -5.90 -3.16 6.29
CA SER A 77 -6.32 -3.15 7.68
C SER A 77 -7.52 -4.06 7.95
N GLU A 78 -8.36 -4.30 6.95
CA GLU A 78 -9.50 -5.23 7.05
C GLU A 78 -9.07 -6.69 6.95
N SER A 79 -7.87 -6.96 6.46
CA SER A 79 -7.33 -8.32 6.34
C SER A 79 -6.71 -8.77 7.67
N GLY A 80 -6.22 -10.01 7.71
CA GLY A 80 -5.47 -10.52 8.86
C GLY A 80 -4.19 -9.75 9.18
N ALA A 81 -3.67 -8.97 8.21
CA ALA A 81 -2.52 -8.11 8.41
C ALA A 81 -2.77 -6.99 9.42
N ALA A 82 -4.01 -6.48 9.45
CA ALA A 82 -4.46 -5.44 10.37
C ALA A 82 -3.42 -4.31 10.47
N ASN A 83 -3.17 -3.82 11.68
CA ASN A 83 -2.26 -2.70 11.90
C ASN A 83 -0.79 -3.02 11.56
N SER A 84 -0.38 -4.27 11.70
CA SER A 84 0.99 -4.66 11.38
C SER A 84 1.30 -4.48 9.89
N GLY A 85 0.37 -4.88 9.02
CA GLY A 85 0.51 -4.67 7.59
C GLY A 85 0.42 -3.20 7.20
N VAL A 86 -0.48 -2.45 7.82
CA VAL A 86 -0.62 -1.01 7.57
C VAL A 86 0.66 -0.27 7.95
N SER A 87 1.20 -0.54 9.14
CA SER A 87 2.43 0.12 9.60
C SER A 87 3.62 -0.16 8.70
N ALA A 88 3.71 -1.38 8.17
CA ALA A 88 4.80 -1.76 7.29
C ALA A 88 4.82 -0.97 5.98
N VAL A 89 3.66 -0.56 5.47
CA VAL A 89 3.57 0.09 4.15
C VAL A 89 3.20 1.58 4.19
N ALA A 90 2.62 2.06 5.29
CA ALA A 90 2.12 3.43 5.37
C ALA A 90 3.20 4.49 5.14
N ILE A 91 4.40 4.24 5.64
CA ILE A 91 5.53 5.16 5.45
C ILE A 91 5.84 5.30 3.95
N GLY A 92 5.87 4.19 3.23
CA GLY A 92 6.10 4.22 1.78
C GLY A 92 4.96 4.88 1.01
N LEU A 93 3.70 4.63 1.41
CA LEU A 93 2.54 5.18 0.73
C LEU A 93 2.36 6.69 0.95
N PHE A 94 2.55 7.16 2.18
CA PHE A 94 2.26 8.55 2.54
C PHE A 94 3.51 9.37 2.87
N GLY A 95 4.58 8.73 3.34
CA GLY A 95 5.80 9.40 3.75
C GLY A 95 6.57 10.04 2.60
N LEU A 96 6.33 9.59 1.37
CA LEU A 96 6.96 10.17 0.18
C LEU A 96 6.29 11.45 -0.32
N LYS A 97 5.11 11.79 0.19
CA LYS A 97 4.38 12.97 -0.27
C LYS A 97 5.17 14.28 -0.14
N PRO A 98 5.85 14.55 1.00
CA PRO A 98 6.69 15.74 1.09
C PRO A 98 7.80 15.78 0.03
N LEU A 99 8.39 14.64 -0.28
CA LEU A 99 9.41 14.54 -1.33
C LEU A 99 8.82 14.89 -2.70
N LEU A 100 7.63 14.38 -3.00
CA LEU A 100 6.96 14.65 -4.28
C LEU A 100 6.57 16.14 -4.44
N VAL A 101 6.22 16.80 -3.34
CA VAL A 101 5.82 18.21 -3.36
C VAL A 101 7.02 19.16 -3.31
N TYR A 102 8.01 18.88 -2.47
CA TYR A 102 9.10 19.79 -2.15
C TYR A 102 10.49 19.34 -2.61
N GLY A 103 10.62 18.09 -3.05
CA GLY A 103 11.91 17.54 -3.48
C GLY A 103 12.37 18.14 -4.80
N SER A 104 13.69 18.10 -5.03
CA SER A 104 14.26 18.42 -6.34
C SER A 104 13.94 17.29 -7.33
N GLU A 105 14.08 17.60 -8.63
CA GLU A 105 13.88 16.58 -9.68
C GLU A 105 14.83 15.41 -9.51
N GLU A 106 16.07 15.67 -9.15
CA GLU A 106 17.07 14.64 -8.88
C GLU A 106 16.63 13.71 -7.73
N GLN A 107 16.11 14.29 -6.64
CA GLN A 107 15.63 13.53 -5.50
C GLN A 107 14.43 12.66 -5.88
N LYS A 108 13.53 13.18 -6.70
CA LYS A 108 12.34 12.45 -7.13
C LYS A 108 12.68 11.27 -8.06
N GLN A 109 13.71 11.42 -8.87
CA GLN A 109 14.16 10.36 -9.79
C GLN A 109 14.93 9.24 -9.06
N ALA A 110 15.48 9.54 -7.93
CA ALA A 110 16.17 8.52 -7.14
C ALA A 110 15.18 7.51 -6.56
#